data_002aea9580d73f8947af2ec32582077f
#
_entry.id   002aea9580d73f8947af2ec32582077f
#
_cell.length_a   1.000
_cell.length_b   1.000
_cell.length_c   1.000
_cell.angle_alpha   90.00
_cell.angle_beta   90.00
_cell.angle_gamma   90.00
#
_symmetry.space_group_name_H-M   'P 1'
#
loop_
_entity.id
_entity.type
_entity.pdbx_description
1 polymer ?
#
loop_
_entity_poly.entity_id
_entity_poly.type
_entity_poly.pdbx_seq_one_letter_code
_entity_poly.pdbx_strand_id
1 'polypeptide(L)'
;MTFFRTIILVLTILHFSSCDNLQKKTQFEFRKGDLIFQDLNSDSISEAIESVTGGEKKLNFSHVGIVDVDSKGDVYILEAISKGVSLTPLDSFVLRSNKVAIARLNTKLNTRIEAAMTYGKSLLNFPYDNIYVMGDSTYYCSELIYEMFVNTGDSTEVFQLNPMTFKDNQSGEYLPFWVEYYKNLGVEIPEGKPGLNPNGMFQSSNIEIVLPYGNHQFN
;
A
#
# COMPACT_ATOMS: atom_id res chain seq x y z
N MET A 1 24.02 72.29 -40.63
CA MET A 1 24.45 71.50 -39.44
C MET A 1 23.26 70.75 -38.95
N THR A 2 23.12 69.48 -39.35
CA THR A 2 21.98 68.59 -39.04
C THR A 2 22.45 67.54 -38.06
N PHE A 3 21.94 67.58 -36.84
CA PHE A 3 22.22 66.58 -35.78
C PHE A 3 21.34 65.36 -36.00
N PHE A 4 21.94 64.19 -36.31
CA PHE A 4 21.31 62.91 -36.28
C PHE A 4 21.29 62.39 -34.81
N ARG A 5 20.11 62.25 -34.23
CA ARG A 5 19.92 61.58 -32.94
C ARG A 5 19.69 60.12 -33.21
N THR A 6 20.68 59.30 -32.88
CA THR A 6 20.56 57.83 -32.88
C THR A 6 19.81 57.39 -31.62
N ILE A 7 18.60 56.82 -31.79
CA ILE A 7 17.82 56.20 -30.73
C ILE A 7 18.29 54.75 -30.60
N ILE A 8 18.97 54.41 -29.49
CA ILE A 8 19.34 53.04 -29.15
C ILE A 8 18.12 52.40 -28.46
N LEU A 9 17.47 51.47 -29.12
CA LEU A 9 16.38 50.66 -28.58
C LEU A 9 16.98 49.50 -27.77
N VAL A 10 16.97 49.59 -26.42
CA VAL A 10 17.40 48.50 -25.53
C VAL A 10 16.27 47.51 -25.42
N LEU A 11 16.42 46.36 -26.10
CA LEU A 11 15.51 45.25 -26.00
C LEU A 11 15.82 44.45 -24.68
N THR A 12 15.06 44.67 -23.63
CA THR A 12 15.11 43.87 -22.43
C THR A 12 14.43 42.52 -22.70
N ILE A 13 15.25 41.46 -22.85
CA ILE A 13 14.79 40.09 -22.94
C ILE A 13 14.42 39.63 -21.51
N LEU A 14 13.12 39.60 -21.20
CA LEU A 14 12.60 38.98 -20.00
C LEU A 14 12.74 37.46 -20.16
N HIS A 15 13.74 36.90 -19.48
CA HIS A 15 13.86 35.48 -19.33
C HIS A 15 12.77 35.03 -18.32
N PHE A 16 11.66 34.49 -18.82
CA PHE A 16 10.75 33.70 -18.01
C PHE A 16 11.46 32.39 -17.71
N SER A 17 12.08 32.31 -16.52
CA SER A 17 12.46 31.04 -15.94
C SER A 17 11.17 30.32 -15.57
N SER A 18 10.65 29.53 -16.50
CA SER A 18 9.66 28.50 -16.18
C SER A 18 10.35 27.51 -15.26
N CYS A 19 10.04 27.59 -13.96
CA CYS A 19 10.33 26.51 -13.05
C CYS A 19 9.35 25.38 -13.38
N ASP A 20 9.65 24.60 -14.40
CA ASP A 20 9.07 23.28 -14.55
C ASP A 20 9.51 22.47 -13.32
N ASN A 21 8.60 22.32 -12.38
CA ASN A 21 8.67 21.27 -11.37
C ASN A 21 8.54 19.94 -12.11
N LEU A 22 9.59 19.52 -12.78
CA LEU A 22 9.78 18.18 -13.26
C LEU A 22 9.84 17.29 -12.00
N GLN A 23 8.70 16.78 -11.58
CA GLN A 23 8.67 15.71 -10.59
C GLN A 23 9.55 14.60 -11.11
N LYS A 24 10.70 14.41 -10.47
CA LYS A 24 11.70 13.42 -10.86
C LYS A 24 11.05 12.05 -10.72
N LYS A 25 10.77 11.40 -11.85
CA LYS A 25 10.27 10.01 -11.82
C LYS A 25 11.26 9.13 -11.07
N THR A 26 10.74 8.30 -10.19
CA THR A 26 11.55 7.39 -9.40
C THR A 26 11.92 6.20 -10.27
N GLN A 27 13.19 6.06 -10.61
CA GLN A 27 13.71 4.85 -11.23
C GLN A 27 13.93 3.82 -10.12
N PHE A 28 12.95 2.95 -9.92
CA PHE A 28 12.97 1.89 -8.92
C PHE A 28 12.87 0.53 -9.60
N GLU A 29 13.75 -0.41 -9.22
CA GLU A 29 13.75 -1.76 -9.72
C GLU A 29 12.89 -2.66 -8.83
N PHE A 30 11.67 -2.89 -9.26
CA PHE A 30 10.75 -3.81 -8.61
C PHE A 30 11.24 -5.25 -8.73
N ARG A 31 11.03 -6.01 -7.66
CA ARG A 31 11.30 -7.46 -7.65
C ARG A 31 10.03 -8.20 -7.23
N LYS A 32 9.82 -9.36 -7.81
CA LYS A 32 8.77 -10.27 -7.36
C LYS A 32 8.91 -10.51 -5.86
N GLY A 33 7.82 -10.36 -5.13
CA GLY A 33 7.79 -10.50 -3.68
C GLY A 33 8.06 -9.20 -2.90
N ASP A 34 8.35 -8.07 -3.56
CA ASP A 34 8.37 -6.78 -2.88
C ASP A 34 6.96 -6.45 -2.36
N LEU A 35 6.87 -5.93 -1.15
CA LEU A 35 5.62 -5.46 -0.58
C LEU A 35 5.47 -3.97 -0.86
N ILE A 36 4.34 -3.56 -1.41
CA ILE A 36 4.02 -2.17 -1.65
C ILE A 36 2.89 -1.74 -0.70
N PHE A 37 3.22 -0.82 0.19
CA PHE A 37 2.32 -0.24 1.18
C PHE A 37 1.79 1.07 0.64
N GLN A 38 0.49 1.32 0.76
CA GLN A 38 -0.16 2.49 0.18
C GLN A 38 -1.02 3.21 1.23
N ASP A 39 -0.87 4.55 1.26
CA ASP A 39 -1.72 5.49 1.98
C ASP A 39 -2.80 5.93 1.00
N LEU A 40 -4.00 5.39 1.13
CA LEU A 40 -5.09 5.69 0.20
C LEU A 40 -5.75 7.05 0.45
N ASN A 41 -5.87 7.49 1.71
CA ASN A 41 -6.47 8.78 2.11
C ASN A 41 -7.72 9.20 1.29
N SER A 42 -8.49 8.23 0.81
CA SER A 42 -9.47 8.46 -0.24
C SER A 42 -10.92 8.27 0.22
N ASP A 43 -11.11 7.61 1.37
CA ASP A 43 -12.42 7.29 1.90
C ASP A 43 -12.40 7.10 3.43
N SER A 44 -13.58 7.10 4.02
CA SER A 44 -13.75 6.98 5.47
C SER A 44 -13.28 5.65 6.04
N ILE A 45 -13.21 4.58 5.25
CA ILE A 45 -12.69 3.29 5.71
C ILE A 45 -11.17 3.33 5.83
N SER A 46 -10.47 3.95 4.89
CA SER A 46 -9.01 4.14 4.95
C SER A 46 -8.63 4.97 6.17
N GLU A 47 -9.32 6.08 6.42
CA GLU A 47 -9.11 6.92 7.61
C GLU A 47 -9.38 6.14 8.91
N ALA A 48 -10.42 5.31 8.95
CA ALA A 48 -10.75 4.51 10.12
C ALA A 48 -9.70 3.41 10.38
N ILE A 49 -9.17 2.75 9.33
CA ILE A 49 -8.07 1.79 9.45
C ILE A 49 -6.83 2.47 10.02
N GLU A 50 -6.43 3.59 9.45
CA GLU A 50 -5.25 4.35 9.89
C GLU A 50 -5.36 4.81 11.34
N SER A 51 -6.53 5.27 11.75
CA SER A 51 -6.79 5.76 13.10
C SER A 51 -6.59 4.71 14.19
N VAL A 52 -6.90 3.45 13.91
CA VAL A 52 -6.75 2.36 14.89
C VAL A 52 -5.44 1.58 14.74
N THR A 53 -4.73 1.71 13.60
CA THR A 53 -3.54 0.90 13.29
C THR A 53 -2.23 1.70 13.22
N GLY A 54 -2.27 3.02 13.08
CA GLY A 54 -1.08 3.86 12.87
C GLY A 54 -0.09 3.91 14.03
N GLY A 55 -0.55 3.63 15.25
CA GLY A 55 0.27 3.56 16.45
C GLY A 55 1.07 4.83 16.75
N GLU A 56 2.13 4.71 17.58
CA GLU A 56 2.99 5.84 17.95
C GLU A 56 3.78 6.43 16.78
N LYS A 57 4.07 5.63 15.76
CA LYS A 57 4.84 6.06 14.58
C LYS A 57 4.01 6.86 13.57
N LYS A 58 2.69 6.98 13.78
CA LYS A 58 1.75 7.68 12.88
C LYS A 58 1.91 7.23 11.42
N LEU A 59 2.04 5.92 11.23
CA LEU A 59 2.04 5.34 9.89
C LEU A 59 0.62 5.39 9.34
N ASN A 60 0.48 5.76 8.08
CA ASN A 60 -0.80 6.00 7.44
C ASN A 60 -1.04 5.01 6.29
N PHE A 61 -0.66 3.75 6.48
CA PHE A 61 -0.94 2.74 5.47
C PHE A 61 -2.31 2.11 5.72
N SER A 62 -3.20 2.28 4.76
CA SER A 62 -4.53 1.66 4.73
C SER A 62 -4.59 0.45 3.79
N HIS A 63 -3.55 0.24 2.97
CA HIS A 63 -3.50 -0.84 1.99
C HIS A 63 -2.09 -1.42 1.82
N VAL A 64 -2.05 -2.68 1.39
CA VAL A 64 -0.82 -3.38 1.04
C VAL A 64 -1.09 -4.40 -0.07
N GLY A 65 -0.13 -4.53 -0.98
CA GLY A 65 -0.08 -5.57 -2.00
C GLY A 65 1.32 -6.15 -2.14
N ILE A 66 1.46 -7.21 -2.92
CA ILE A 66 2.73 -7.85 -3.21
C ILE A 66 3.02 -7.80 -4.72
N VAL A 67 4.25 -7.42 -5.05
CA VAL A 67 4.69 -7.25 -6.44
C VAL A 67 4.86 -8.59 -7.14
N ASP A 68 4.29 -8.69 -8.32
CA ASP A 68 4.61 -9.71 -9.33
C ASP A 68 5.28 -9.04 -10.54
N VAL A 69 6.28 -9.69 -11.08
CA VAL A 69 6.95 -9.24 -12.31
C VAL A 69 6.85 -10.38 -13.32
N ASP A 70 6.25 -10.10 -14.46
CA ASP A 70 6.06 -11.11 -15.50
C ASP A 70 7.34 -11.34 -16.32
N SER A 71 7.28 -12.26 -17.26
CA SER A 71 8.43 -12.64 -18.11
C SER A 71 8.87 -11.53 -19.08
N LYS A 72 8.07 -10.49 -19.28
CA LYS A 72 8.38 -9.32 -20.11
C LYS A 72 8.95 -8.17 -19.29
N GLY A 73 8.91 -8.28 -17.95
CA GLY A 73 9.30 -7.23 -17.03
C GLY A 73 8.16 -6.30 -16.64
N ASP A 74 6.92 -6.60 -17.04
CA ASP A 74 5.76 -5.81 -16.64
C ASP A 74 5.42 -6.06 -15.16
N VAL A 75 5.13 -4.98 -14.42
CA VAL A 75 4.92 -5.01 -12.98
C VAL A 75 3.44 -4.98 -12.67
N TYR A 76 3.02 -5.94 -11.85
CA TYR A 76 1.66 -6.07 -11.32
C TYR A 76 1.70 -6.16 -9.81
N ILE A 77 0.58 -5.79 -9.18
CA ILE A 77 0.38 -5.92 -7.74
C ILE A 77 -0.72 -6.95 -7.51
N LEU A 78 -0.36 -8.03 -6.83
CA LEU A 78 -1.34 -8.99 -6.32
C LEU A 78 -1.88 -8.44 -5.00
N GLU A 79 -3.18 -8.20 -4.94
CA GLU A 79 -3.84 -7.49 -3.84
C GLU A 79 -5.28 -7.96 -3.65
N ALA A 80 -5.82 -7.78 -2.46
CA ALA A 80 -7.25 -7.90 -2.20
C ALA A 80 -7.87 -6.51 -2.10
N ILE A 81 -8.88 -6.25 -2.94
CA ILE A 81 -9.64 -4.99 -3.02
C ILE A 81 -11.13 -5.30 -3.07
N SER A 82 -12.00 -4.29 -3.06
CA SER A 82 -13.45 -4.47 -3.06
C SER A 82 -13.99 -5.40 -4.16
N LYS A 83 -13.26 -5.57 -5.26
CA LYS A 83 -13.57 -6.52 -6.34
C LYS A 83 -13.11 -7.95 -6.04
N GLY A 84 -12.43 -8.16 -4.94
CA GLY A 84 -11.77 -9.42 -4.57
C GLY A 84 -10.27 -9.43 -4.87
N VAL A 85 -9.66 -10.61 -4.77
CA VAL A 85 -8.25 -10.83 -5.05
C VAL A 85 -7.96 -10.58 -6.53
N SER A 86 -7.06 -9.67 -6.82
CA SER A 86 -6.83 -9.12 -8.15
C SER A 86 -5.34 -8.97 -8.45
N LEU A 87 -4.99 -9.04 -9.73
CA LEU A 87 -3.66 -8.70 -10.23
C LEU A 87 -3.78 -7.35 -10.97
N THR A 88 -3.33 -6.29 -10.31
CA THR A 88 -3.51 -4.90 -10.75
C THR A 88 -2.21 -4.40 -11.39
N PRO A 89 -2.22 -3.84 -12.63
CA PRO A 89 -1.04 -3.18 -13.19
C PRO A 89 -0.53 -2.06 -12.27
N LEU A 90 0.79 -1.91 -12.16
CA LEU A 90 1.41 -0.91 -11.29
C LEU A 90 0.84 0.51 -11.50
N ASP A 91 0.68 0.94 -12.78
CA ASP A 91 0.13 2.26 -13.09
C ASP A 91 -1.28 2.45 -12.50
N SER A 92 -2.12 1.42 -12.60
CA SER A 92 -3.48 1.44 -12.02
C SER A 92 -3.47 1.44 -10.49
N PHE A 93 -2.49 0.75 -9.88
CA PHE A 93 -2.30 0.75 -8.45
C PHE A 93 -1.93 2.14 -7.93
N VAL A 94 -0.92 2.80 -8.52
CA VAL A 94 -0.46 4.12 -8.07
C VAL A 94 -1.39 5.27 -8.45
N LEU A 95 -2.32 5.07 -9.39
CA LEU A 95 -3.38 6.05 -9.68
C LEU A 95 -4.32 6.26 -8.49
N ARG A 96 -4.50 5.27 -7.61
CA ARG A 96 -5.34 5.41 -6.40
C ARG A 96 -4.68 6.30 -5.35
N SER A 97 -3.38 6.18 -5.18
CA SER A 97 -2.51 7.05 -4.41
C SER A 97 -1.05 6.78 -4.77
N ASN A 98 -0.27 7.83 -4.96
CA ASN A 98 1.17 7.73 -5.16
C ASN A 98 1.99 7.84 -3.86
N LYS A 99 1.30 7.92 -2.72
CA LYS A 99 1.91 7.87 -1.39
C LYS A 99 2.15 6.42 -1.00
N VAL A 100 3.34 5.94 -1.28
CA VAL A 100 3.71 4.53 -1.08
C VAL A 100 5.04 4.40 -0.35
N ALA A 101 5.25 3.20 0.21
CA ALA A 101 6.55 2.69 0.62
C ALA A 101 6.73 1.29 0.05
N ILE A 102 7.95 0.88 -0.23
CA ILE A 102 8.26 -0.47 -0.69
C ILE A 102 9.21 -1.13 0.30
N ALA A 103 8.86 -2.33 0.70
CA ALA A 103 9.69 -3.17 1.54
C ALA A 103 9.97 -4.50 0.84
N ARG A 104 11.09 -5.09 1.16
CA ARG A 104 11.55 -6.37 0.62
C ARG A 104 11.71 -7.38 1.75
N LEU A 105 11.29 -8.59 1.51
CA LEU A 105 11.50 -9.68 2.46
C LEU A 105 12.99 -9.94 2.68
N ASN A 106 13.37 -10.27 3.90
CA ASN A 106 14.72 -10.68 4.23
C ASN A 106 15.15 -11.86 3.34
N THR A 107 16.40 -11.88 2.93
CA THR A 107 16.96 -12.85 1.95
C THR A 107 16.71 -14.32 2.31
N LYS A 108 16.65 -14.66 3.62
CA LYS A 108 16.31 -16.01 4.10
C LYS A 108 14.91 -16.47 3.70
N LEU A 109 14.02 -15.54 3.33
CA LEU A 109 12.64 -15.81 2.93
C LEU A 109 12.45 -15.87 1.42
N ASN A 110 13.49 -15.56 0.63
CA ASN A 110 13.40 -15.49 -0.83
C ASN A 110 12.96 -16.83 -1.46
N THR A 111 13.36 -17.96 -0.88
CA THR A 111 12.98 -19.30 -1.36
C THR A 111 11.49 -19.58 -1.27
N ARG A 112 10.74 -18.79 -0.47
CA ARG A 112 9.31 -18.95 -0.30
C ARG A 112 8.47 -18.12 -1.27
N ILE A 113 9.08 -17.10 -1.91
CA ILE A 113 8.35 -16.13 -2.74
C ILE A 113 7.59 -16.81 -3.87
N GLU A 114 8.22 -17.74 -4.62
CA GLU A 114 7.55 -18.39 -5.76
C GLU A 114 6.37 -19.27 -5.32
N ALA A 115 6.49 -19.99 -4.21
CA ALA A 115 5.38 -20.76 -3.66
C ALA A 115 4.24 -19.84 -3.15
N ALA A 116 4.58 -18.76 -2.44
CA ALA A 116 3.62 -17.78 -1.97
C ALA A 116 2.88 -17.13 -3.14
N MET A 117 3.60 -16.70 -4.19
CA MET A 117 3.00 -16.10 -5.38
C MET A 117 2.11 -17.08 -6.15
N THR A 118 2.51 -18.35 -6.23
CA THR A 118 1.70 -19.39 -6.85
C THR A 118 0.40 -19.59 -6.10
N TYR A 119 0.47 -19.69 -4.76
CA TYR A 119 -0.73 -19.80 -3.93
C TYR A 119 -1.62 -18.56 -4.05
N GLY A 120 -1.06 -17.35 -3.92
CA GLY A 120 -1.82 -16.11 -4.04
C GLY A 120 -2.53 -15.96 -5.40
N LYS A 121 -1.88 -16.36 -6.49
CA LYS A 121 -2.52 -16.38 -7.83
C LYS A 121 -3.66 -17.40 -7.94
N SER A 122 -3.61 -18.49 -7.18
CA SER A 122 -4.73 -19.45 -7.15
C SER A 122 -5.98 -18.90 -6.47
N LEU A 123 -5.82 -17.81 -5.69
CA LEU A 123 -6.91 -17.10 -5.01
C LEU A 123 -7.52 -15.97 -5.85
N LEU A 124 -7.08 -15.76 -7.09
CA LEU A 124 -7.65 -14.71 -7.96
C LEU A 124 -9.17 -14.86 -8.06
N ASN A 125 -9.88 -13.74 -7.94
CA ASN A 125 -11.35 -13.62 -7.93
C ASN A 125 -12.03 -14.12 -6.65
N PHE A 126 -11.31 -14.57 -5.63
CA PHE A 126 -11.91 -14.79 -4.32
C PHE A 126 -12.43 -13.46 -3.76
N PRO A 127 -13.57 -13.47 -3.04
CA PRO A 127 -14.19 -12.22 -2.56
C PRO A 127 -13.31 -11.45 -1.57
N TYR A 128 -13.55 -10.13 -1.47
CA TYR A 128 -12.97 -9.31 -0.42
C TYR A 128 -13.64 -9.59 0.92
N ASP A 129 -12.85 -9.74 1.98
CA ASP A 129 -13.37 -9.83 3.34
C ASP A 129 -13.71 -8.44 3.89
N ASN A 130 -15.02 -8.18 3.98
CA ASN A 130 -15.55 -6.95 4.58
C ASN A 130 -15.74 -7.07 6.10
N ILE A 131 -15.54 -8.25 6.68
CA ILE A 131 -15.72 -8.48 8.12
C ILE A 131 -14.40 -8.40 8.86
N TYR A 132 -13.28 -8.59 8.14
CA TYR A 132 -11.92 -8.62 8.71
C TYR A 132 -11.73 -9.77 9.71
N VAL A 133 -12.24 -10.98 9.37
CA VAL A 133 -12.11 -12.20 10.18
C VAL A 133 -11.42 -13.27 9.34
N MET A 134 -10.27 -13.70 9.76
CA MET A 134 -9.44 -14.64 9.02
C MET A 134 -10.08 -16.02 8.85
N GLY A 135 -9.82 -16.66 7.70
CA GLY A 135 -10.05 -18.09 7.50
C GLY A 135 -11.43 -18.46 6.97
N ASP A 136 -12.17 -17.56 6.35
CA ASP A 136 -13.52 -17.79 5.80
C ASP A 136 -13.59 -17.85 4.25
N SER A 137 -12.43 -17.96 3.57
CA SER A 137 -12.32 -17.96 2.11
C SER A 137 -12.67 -16.63 1.45
N THR A 138 -12.62 -15.54 2.22
CA THR A 138 -12.58 -14.15 1.76
C THR A 138 -11.28 -13.53 2.25
N TYR A 139 -10.79 -12.46 1.63
CA TYR A 139 -9.47 -11.95 1.96
C TYR A 139 -9.46 -10.43 2.00
N TYR A 140 -9.00 -9.82 3.08
CA TYR A 140 -8.59 -8.43 3.07
C TYR A 140 -7.09 -8.31 2.72
N CYS A 141 -6.59 -7.11 2.46
CA CYS A 141 -5.30 -6.91 1.81
C CYS A 141 -4.10 -7.57 2.54
N SER A 142 -3.98 -7.40 3.84
CA SER A 142 -2.89 -7.97 4.63
C SER A 142 -3.09 -9.46 4.95
N GLU A 143 -4.34 -9.91 5.08
CA GLU A 143 -4.67 -11.33 5.22
C GLU A 143 -4.23 -12.14 4.00
N LEU A 144 -4.52 -11.64 2.79
CA LEU A 144 -4.07 -12.29 1.56
C LEU A 144 -2.58 -12.59 1.61
N ILE A 145 -1.76 -11.60 1.96
CA ILE A 145 -0.30 -11.75 2.02
C ILE A 145 0.10 -12.74 3.13
N TYR A 146 -0.54 -12.68 4.29
CA TYR A 146 -0.30 -13.64 5.37
C TYR A 146 -0.57 -15.08 4.91
N GLU A 147 -1.74 -15.33 4.33
CA GLU A 147 -2.14 -16.65 3.83
C GLU A 147 -1.22 -17.16 2.73
N MET A 148 -0.72 -16.28 1.86
CA MET A 148 0.26 -16.63 0.84
C MET A 148 1.51 -17.26 1.45
N PHE A 149 2.01 -16.73 2.57
CA PHE A 149 3.23 -17.25 3.20
C PHE A 149 2.99 -18.43 4.14
N VAL A 150 1.84 -18.52 4.78
CA VAL A 150 1.45 -19.69 5.59
C VAL A 150 1.35 -20.94 4.71
N ASN A 151 0.86 -20.80 3.49
CA ASN A 151 0.63 -21.91 2.58
C ASN A 151 1.84 -22.28 1.70
N THR A 152 3.05 -21.86 2.06
CA THR A 152 4.29 -22.23 1.35
C THR A 152 4.88 -23.58 1.76
N GLY A 153 4.27 -24.27 2.73
CA GLY A 153 4.80 -25.53 3.28
C GLY A 153 5.93 -25.37 4.32
N ASP A 154 6.33 -24.13 4.61
CA ASP A 154 7.28 -23.78 5.68
C ASP A 154 6.50 -23.15 6.84
N SER A 155 6.61 -23.75 8.05
CA SER A 155 5.90 -23.30 9.25
C SER A 155 6.49 -22.03 9.90
N THR A 156 7.59 -21.49 9.37
CA THR A 156 8.17 -20.25 9.90
C THR A 156 7.22 -19.09 9.67
N GLU A 157 6.78 -18.45 10.74
CA GLU A 157 5.92 -17.29 10.66
C GLU A 157 6.66 -16.09 10.04
N VAL A 158 6.11 -15.54 8.97
CA VAL A 158 6.65 -14.35 8.30
C VAL A 158 6.08 -13.08 8.89
N PHE A 159 4.79 -13.09 9.18
CA PHE A 159 4.08 -11.98 9.82
C PHE A 159 3.27 -12.51 11.00
N GLN A 160 3.34 -11.81 12.11
CA GLN A 160 2.66 -12.19 13.34
C GLN A 160 1.22 -11.69 13.35
N LEU A 161 0.28 -12.57 13.72
CA LEU A 161 -1.09 -12.16 14.01
C LEU A 161 -1.16 -11.50 15.39
N ASN A 162 -1.94 -10.43 15.46
CA ASN A 162 -2.19 -9.71 16.70
C ASN A 162 -3.70 -9.56 16.92
N PRO A 163 -4.16 -9.44 18.18
CA PRO A 163 -5.54 -9.04 18.43
C PRO A 163 -5.84 -7.71 17.73
N MET A 164 -6.82 -7.72 16.82
CA MET A 164 -7.23 -6.49 16.13
C MET A 164 -8.11 -5.63 17.04
N THR A 165 -8.02 -4.33 16.90
CA THR A 165 -8.87 -3.36 17.59
C THR A 165 -9.54 -2.41 16.62
N PHE A 166 -10.78 -2.06 16.93
CA PHE A 166 -11.62 -1.08 16.23
C PHE A 166 -11.90 0.14 17.13
N LYS A 167 -11.13 0.24 18.21
CA LYS A 167 -11.24 1.27 19.24
C LYS A 167 -10.18 2.34 19.04
N ASP A 168 -10.55 3.55 19.39
CA ASP A 168 -9.61 4.65 19.53
C ASP A 168 -8.61 4.36 20.67
N ASN A 169 -7.34 4.55 20.38
CA ASN A 169 -6.24 4.22 21.31
C ASN A 169 -6.19 5.11 22.56
N GLN A 170 -6.85 6.28 22.54
CA GLN A 170 -6.85 7.21 23.66
C GLN A 170 -8.06 7.02 24.56
N SER A 171 -9.26 6.92 23.96
CA SER A 171 -10.50 6.79 24.71
C SER A 171 -10.84 5.33 25.08
N GLY A 172 -10.32 4.35 24.32
CA GLY A 172 -10.71 2.95 24.47
C GLY A 172 -12.13 2.62 23.96
N GLU A 173 -12.82 3.60 23.38
CA GLU A 173 -14.15 3.44 22.82
C GLU A 173 -14.09 3.07 21.34
N TYR A 174 -15.10 2.35 20.84
CA TYR A 174 -15.19 2.09 19.41
C TYR A 174 -15.32 3.39 18.62
N LEU A 175 -14.57 3.50 17.52
CA LEU A 175 -14.77 4.61 16.59
C LEU A 175 -16.18 4.55 16.01
N PRO A 176 -16.92 5.69 15.95
CA PRO A 176 -18.30 5.74 15.43
C PRO A 176 -18.43 5.13 14.04
N PHE A 177 -17.41 5.29 13.20
CA PHE A 177 -17.36 4.67 11.87
C PHE A 177 -17.53 3.15 11.95
N TRP A 178 -16.75 2.46 12.80
CA TRP A 178 -16.81 1.00 12.92
C TRP A 178 -18.12 0.51 13.50
N VAL A 179 -18.70 1.25 14.45
CA VAL A 179 -20.02 0.92 15.02
C VAL A 179 -21.08 0.92 13.92
N GLU A 180 -21.12 1.97 13.08
CA GLU A 180 -22.08 2.07 11.99
C GLU A 180 -21.79 1.04 10.88
N TYR A 181 -20.53 0.85 10.54
CA TYR A 181 -20.08 -0.09 9.52
C TYR A 181 -20.58 -1.52 9.82
N TYR A 182 -20.27 -2.06 11.00
CA TYR A 182 -20.66 -3.41 11.38
C TYR A 182 -22.17 -3.54 11.63
N LYS A 183 -22.82 -2.48 12.11
CA LYS A 183 -24.29 -2.42 12.20
C LYS A 183 -24.93 -2.58 10.82
N ASN A 184 -24.40 -1.92 9.79
CA ASN A 184 -24.91 -2.01 8.42
C ASN A 184 -24.64 -3.40 7.80
N LEU A 185 -23.57 -4.08 8.19
CA LEU A 185 -23.30 -5.46 7.81
C LEU A 185 -24.17 -6.48 8.56
N GLY A 186 -24.80 -6.08 9.68
CA GLY A 186 -25.61 -6.97 10.52
C GLY A 186 -24.81 -8.00 11.32
N VAL A 187 -23.53 -7.69 11.60
CA VAL A 187 -22.63 -8.57 12.38
C VAL A 187 -22.00 -7.81 13.54
N GLU A 188 -21.48 -8.53 14.52
CA GLU A 188 -20.75 -7.94 15.64
C GLU A 188 -19.35 -7.47 15.22
N ILE A 189 -18.83 -6.44 15.90
CA ILE A 189 -17.45 -5.97 15.71
C ILE A 189 -16.49 -7.07 16.16
N PRO A 190 -15.57 -7.56 15.33
CA PRO A 190 -14.67 -8.67 15.66
C PRO A 190 -13.48 -8.19 16.52
N GLU A 191 -13.74 -7.41 17.56
CA GLU A 191 -12.75 -6.90 18.50
C GLU A 191 -11.95 -8.04 19.13
N GLY A 192 -10.62 -7.90 19.13
CA GLY A 192 -9.71 -8.87 19.73
C GLY A 192 -9.52 -10.15 18.92
N LYS A 193 -10.16 -10.32 17.78
CA LYS A 193 -9.88 -11.46 16.90
C LYS A 193 -8.47 -11.36 16.34
N PRO A 194 -7.77 -12.50 16.13
CA PRO A 194 -6.45 -12.47 15.51
C PRO A 194 -6.54 -11.94 14.09
N GLY A 195 -5.61 -11.09 13.73
CA GLY A 195 -5.51 -10.51 12.40
C GLY A 195 -4.24 -9.71 12.24
N LEU A 196 -4.12 -9.00 11.13
CA LEU A 196 -3.00 -8.12 10.87
C LEU A 196 -3.45 -6.95 9.99
N ASN A 197 -2.61 -5.92 9.91
CA ASN A 197 -2.89 -4.72 9.15
C ASN A 197 -1.62 -4.21 8.46
N PRO A 198 -1.71 -3.33 7.46
CA PRO A 198 -0.55 -2.83 6.72
C PRO A 198 0.51 -2.19 7.62
N ASN A 199 0.11 -1.40 8.61
CA ASN A 199 1.05 -0.71 9.52
C ASN A 199 1.82 -1.69 10.41
N GLY A 200 1.15 -2.74 10.91
CA GLY A 200 1.79 -3.82 11.67
C GLY A 200 2.77 -4.63 10.81
N MET A 201 2.39 -4.94 9.56
CA MET A 201 3.27 -5.62 8.61
C MET A 201 4.50 -4.78 8.27
N PHE A 202 4.34 -3.47 8.08
CA PHE A 202 5.44 -2.55 7.77
C PHE A 202 6.48 -2.46 8.91
N GLN A 203 6.10 -2.81 10.12
CA GLN A 203 6.99 -2.84 11.29
C GLN A 203 7.65 -4.20 11.53
N SER A 204 7.37 -5.19 10.69
CA SER A 204 7.95 -6.53 10.82
C SER A 204 9.48 -6.51 10.68
N SER A 205 10.17 -7.28 11.54
CA SER A 205 11.62 -7.51 11.43
C SER A 205 12.00 -8.42 10.24
N ASN A 206 11.02 -8.98 9.54
CA ASN A 206 11.23 -9.86 8.40
C ASN A 206 11.27 -9.12 7.06
N ILE A 207 11.17 -7.79 7.08
CA ILE A 207 11.27 -6.93 5.88
C ILE A 207 12.32 -5.84 6.07
N GLU A 208 12.85 -5.35 4.94
CA GLU A 208 13.72 -4.21 4.81
C GLU A 208 13.05 -3.16 3.94
N ILE A 209 13.04 -1.89 4.38
CA ILE A 209 12.48 -0.79 3.61
C ILE A 209 13.47 -0.42 2.50
N VAL A 210 13.09 -0.66 1.24
CA VAL A 210 13.92 -0.40 0.06
C VAL A 210 13.53 0.88 -0.68
N LEU A 211 12.29 1.35 -0.48
CA LEU A 211 11.85 2.68 -0.87
C LEU A 211 11.04 3.28 0.29
N PRO A 212 11.51 4.37 0.91
CA PRO A 212 10.82 4.97 2.05
C PRO A 212 9.49 5.59 1.64
N TYR A 213 8.58 5.76 2.61
CA TYR A 213 7.28 6.39 2.41
C TYR A 213 7.42 7.80 1.83
N GLY A 214 6.64 8.08 0.79
CA GLY A 214 6.60 9.36 0.10
C GLY A 214 5.73 9.34 -1.13
N ASN A 215 5.68 10.48 -1.82
CA ASN A 215 5.03 10.58 -3.11
C ASN A 215 5.99 10.08 -4.20
N HIS A 216 5.64 8.99 -4.86
CA HIS A 216 6.46 8.37 -5.89
C HIS A 216 5.73 8.30 -7.22
N GLN A 217 6.49 8.51 -8.31
CA GLN A 217 6.05 8.26 -9.68
C GLN A 217 7.01 7.26 -10.28
N PHE A 218 6.49 6.13 -10.73
CA PHE A 218 7.28 5.09 -11.37
C PHE A 218 7.25 5.24 -12.89
N ASN A 219 8.31 4.73 -13.55
CA ASN A 219 8.41 4.72 -15.02
C ASN A 219 7.77 3.47 -15.58
#